data_ec0cfc2bb672c16d091363f9fcb38206
#
_entry.id   ec0cfc2bb672c16d091363f9fcb38206
#
_cell.length_a   1.000
_cell.length_b   1.000
_cell.length_c   1.000
_cell.angle_alpha   90.00
_cell.angle_beta   90.00
_cell.angle_gamma   90.00
#
_symmetry.space_group_name_H-M   'P 1'
#
loop_
_entity.id
_entity.type
_entity.pdbx_description
1 polymer ?
#
loop_
_entity_poly.entity_id
_entity_poly.type
_entity_poly.pdbx_seq_one_letter_code
_entity_poly.pdbx_strand_id
1 'polypeptide(L)'
;FKPGMAVDYKVSVKDPDGSAIDENNIFVSVDYLEGMDEASLSLGHQEVSAAVTGKALTLALDCKTCHKEKEKSVGPMYRDIAEKYKNDKKGLSYLQGKIISGGSGVWGEVTMPAHPNLTKDESRQIGLYIQSLASSEVKKKSLPAAGTIKPNPAKGATVMVITASDTDNGGDNVK
;
A
#
# COMPACT_ATOMS: atom_id res chain seq x y z
N PHE A 1 -18.98 -5.50 11.53
CA PHE A 1 -19.84 -4.32 11.79
C PHE A 1 -21.24 -4.53 11.21
N LYS A 2 -22.23 -3.80 11.72
CA LYS A 2 -23.58 -3.81 11.11
C LYS A 2 -23.75 -2.49 10.34
N PRO A 3 -24.17 -2.54 9.06
CA PRO A 3 -24.42 -1.34 8.29
C PRO A 3 -25.42 -0.41 9.00
N GLY A 4 -25.10 0.88 9.04
CA GLY A 4 -25.93 1.90 9.69
C GLY A 4 -25.80 2.02 11.20
N MET A 5 -25.15 1.10 11.91
CA MET A 5 -24.78 1.28 13.32
C MET A 5 -23.54 2.16 13.44
N ALA A 6 -23.60 3.13 14.32
CA ALA A 6 -22.45 3.95 14.66
C ALA A 6 -21.39 3.12 15.39
N VAL A 7 -20.12 3.31 15.02
CA VAL A 7 -18.96 2.68 15.64
C VAL A 7 -18.06 3.79 16.17
N ASP A 8 -17.87 3.82 17.48
CA ASP A 8 -16.92 4.71 18.11
C ASP A 8 -15.52 4.12 18.02
N TYR A 9 -14.55 4.95 17.73
CA TYR A 9 -13.15 4.57 17.66
C TYR A 9 -12.25 5.58 18.33
N LYS A 10 -11.13 5.10 18.84
CA LYS A 10 -10.04 5.93 19.38
C LYS A 10 -8.71 5.33 18.99
N VAL A 11 -7.89 6.11 18.33
CA VAL A 11 -6.50 5.78 18.00
C VAL A 11 -5.61 6.37 19.07
N SER A 12 -4.71 5.57 19.62
CA SER A 12 -3.69 6.00 20.55
C SER A 12 -2.35 5.53 20.03
N VAL A 13 -1.47 6.46 19.72
CA VAL A 13 -0.12 6.18 19.26
C VAL A 13 0.83 6.41 20.44
N LYS A 14 1.79 5.51 20.60
CA LYS A 14 2.87 5.65 21.58
C LYS A 14 4.19 5.51 20.84
N ASP A 15 5.06 6.47 21.00
CA ASP A 15 6.41 6.35 20.53
C ASP A 15 7.22 5.44 21.49
N PRO A 16 7.93 4.42 20.99
CA PRO A 16 8.74 3.54 21.81
C PRO A 16 9.83 4.24 22.61
N ASP A 17 10.33 5.36 22.14
CA ASP A 17 11.38 6.16 22.83
C ASP A 17 10.81 7.21 23.77
N GLY A 18 9.46 7.33 23.85
CA GLY A 18 8.77 8.27 24.72
C GLY A 18 8.71 9.70 24.24
N SER A 19 9.09 9.97 23.00
CA SER A 19 8.95 11.29 22.41
C SER A 19 7.48 11.69 22.22
N ALA A 20 7.23 13.01 22.19
CA ALA A 20 5.90 13.53 21.97
C ALA A 20 5.50 13.32 20.50
N ILE A 21 4.40 12.61 20.29
CA ILE A 21 3.83 12.40 18.95
C ILE A 21 2.99 13.63 18.59
N ASP A 22 3.28 14.20 17.42
CA ASP A 22 2.42 15.22 16.83
C ASP A 22 1.17 14.56 16.24
N GLU A 23 0.01 14.81 16.86
CA GLU A 23 -1.28 14.28 16.40
C GLU A 23 -1.61 14.67 14.96
N ASN A 24 -1.01 15.73 14.42
CA ASN A 24 -1.19 16.14 13.03
C ASN A 24 -0.49 15.20 12.04
N ASN A 25 0.46 14.41 12.50
CA ASN A 25 1.17 13.41 11.69
C ASN A 25 0.46 12.05 11.69
N ILE A 26 -0.60 11.89 12.48
CA ILE A 26 -1.40 10.67 12.52
C ILE A 26 -2.42 10.71 11.39
N PHE A 27 -2.31 9.77 10.47
CA PHE A 27 -3.29 9.57 9.41
C PHE A 27 -4.21 8.41 9.77
N VAL A 28 -5.50 8.68 9.90
CA VAL A 28 -6.53 7.66 10.17
C VAL A 28 -7.41 7.49 8.95
N SER A 29 -7.59 6.26 8.50
CA SER A 29 -8.50 5.93 7.40
C SER A 29 -9.40 4.76 7.73
N VAL A 30 -10.52 4.67 7.00
CA VAL A 30 -11.45 3.55 7.06
C VAL A 30 -11.60 2.94 5.69
N ASP A 31 -11.46 1.63 5.64
CA ASP A 31 -11.67 0.84 4.45
C ASP A 31 -12.71 -0.25 4.69
N TYR A 32 -13.41 -0.63 3.62
CA TYR A 32 -14.42 -1.68 3.63
C TYR A 32 -13.98 -2.79 2.70
N LEU A 33 -13.86 -4.01 3.23
CA LEU A 33 -13.34 -5.17 2.52
C LEU A 33 -14.44 -6.24 2.37
N GLU A 34 -14.41 -6.96 1.24
CA GLU A 34 -15.24 -8.12 0.98
C GLU A 34 -14.49 -9.40 1.36
N GLY A 35 -15.22 -10.34 1.98
CA GLY A 35 -14.80 -11.74 2.02
C GLY A 35 -13.64 -12.12 2.92
N MET A 36 -13.32 -11.37 3.96
CA MET A 36 -12.42 -11.87 5.01
C MET A 36 -13.18 -12.84 5.90
N ASP A 37 -12.66 -14.06 6.04
CA ASP A 37 -13.16 -15.03 6.99
C ASP A 37 -12.67 -14.72 8.43
N GLU A 38 -13.36 -15.28 9.41
CA GLU A 38 -13.07 -15.06 10.82
C GLU A 38 -11.68 -15.61 11.22
N ALA A 39 -11.16 -16.59 10.47
CA ALA A 39 -9.83 -17.16 10.65
C ALA A 39 -8.73 -16.19 10.23
N SER A 40 -8.92 -15.45 9.13
CA SER A 40 -8.01 -14.38 8.69
C SER A 40 -7.98 -13.22 9.68
N LEU A 41 -9.10 -12.94 10.36
CA LEU A 41 -9.18 -11.90 11.40
C LEU A 41 -8.51 -12.34 12.72
N SER A 42 -8.54 -13.64 13.06
CA SER A 42 -7.94 -14.17 14.28
C SER A 42 -6.42 -14.27 14.22
N LEU A 43 -5.84 -14.33 13.03
CA LEU A 43 -4.39 -14.25 12.81
C LEU A 43 -3.82 -12.84 13.08
N GLY A 44 -4.66 -11.94 13.55
CA GLY A 44 -4.48 -10.61 14.07
C GLY A 44 -3.10 -9.98 13.88
N HIS A 45 -3.06 -8.80 13.28
CA HIS A 45 -1.93 -7.84 13.28
C HIS A 45 -0.66 -8.20 12.49
N GLN A 46 -0.56 -9.35 11.82
CA GLN A 46 0.64 -9.74 11.08
C GLN A 46 0.47 -9.90 9.56
N GLU A 47 -0.70 -9.72 9.00
CA GLU A 47 -0.75 -9.48 7.56
C GLU A 47 -0.33 -8.03 7.28
N VAL A 48 0.97 -7.84 7.28
CA VAL A 48 1.59 -6.70 6.59
C VAL A 48 0.93 -6.65 5.21
N SER A 49 0.20 -5.58 4.89
CA SER A 49 -0.55 -5.56 3.64
C SER A 49 0.38 -5.94 2.50
N ALA A 50 -0.10 -6.71 1.53
CA ALA A 50 0.72 -7.16 0.40
C ALA A 50 1.45 -5.99 -0.29
N ALA A 51 0.87 -4.79 -0.25
CA ALA A 51 1.50 -3.57 -0.74
C ALA A 51 2.71 -3.13 0.11
N VAL A 52 2.67 -3.29 1.44
CA VAL A 52 3.81 -2.96 2.32
C VAL A 52 4.95 -3.95 2.09
N THR A 53 4.63 -5.24 2.00
CA THR A 53 5.63 -6.27 1.65
C THR A 53 6.21 -6.00 0.26
N GLY A 54 5.37 -5.67 -0.72
CA GLY A 54 5.80 -5.31 -2.07
C GLY A 54 6.75 -4.10 -2.07
N LYS A 55 6.47 -3.07 -1.28
CA LYS A 55 7.38 -1.93 -1.10
C LYS A 55 8.72 -2.36 -0.52
N ALA A 56 8.71 -3.16 0.53
CA ALA A 56 9.94 -3.68 1.15
C ALA A 56 10.78 -4.48 0.14
N LEU A 57 10.15 -5.31 -0.68
CA LEU A 57 10.82 -6.06 -1.75
C LEU A 57 11.47 -5.13 -2.78
N THR A 58 10.79 -4.06 -3.22
CA THR A 58 11.38 -3.11 -4.18
C THR A 58 12.58 -2.37 -3.62
N LEU A 59 12.67 -2.18 -2.30
CA LEU A 59 13.79 -1.54 -1.63
C LEU A 59 14.94 -2.50 -1.37
N ALA A 60 14.64 -3.78 -1.10
CA ALA A 60 15.64 -4.81 -0.85
C ALA A 60 16.32 -5.30 -2.14
N LEU A 61 15.57 -5.31 -3.25
CA LEU A 61 16.06 -5.70 -4.56
C LEU A 61 16.68 -4.50 -5.31
N ASP A 62 17.15 -4.75 -6.51
CA ASP A 62 17.78 -3.75 -7.38
C ASP A 62 16.79 -2.82 -8.12
N CYS A 63 15.48 -3.02 -7.94
CA CYS A 63 14.42 -2.23 -8.58
C CYS A 63 14.61 -0.72 -8.42
N LYS A 64 15.06 -0.29 -7.22
CA LYS A 64 15.31 1.12 -6.89
C LYS A 64 16.40 1.78 -7.72
N THR A 65 17.26 1.00 -8.37
CA THR A 65 18.33 1.49 -9.24
C THR A 65 17.76 2.18 -10.49
N CYS A 66 16.67 1.61 -11.02
CA CYS A 66 16.04 2.09 -12.26
C CYS A 66 14.70 2.78 -12.03
N HIS A 67 13.98 2.44 -10.95
CA HIS A 67 12.64 2.98 -10.67
C HIS A 67 12.64 3.82 -9.39
N LYS A 68 11.96 4.95 -9.45
CA LYS A 68 11.63 5.79 -8.30
C LYS A 68 10.12 5.87 -8.15
N GLU A 69 9.65 6.20 -6.97
CA GLU A 69 8.20 6.30 -6.71
C GLU A 69 7.57 7.50 -7.44
N LYS A 70 8.23 8.66 -7.35
CA LYS A 70 7.70 9.97 -7.80
C LYS A 70 8.62 10.74 -8.75
N GLU A 71 9.77 10.19 -9.06
CA GLU A 71 10.79 10.85 -9.89
C GLU A 71 11.13 10.00 -11.10
N LYS A 72 11.34 10.66 -12.24
CA LYS A 72 11.83 9.98 -13.43
C LYS A 72 13.28 9.57 -13.26
N SER A 73 13.58 8.32 -13.61
CA SER A 73 14.93 7.75 -13.57
C SER A 73 15.20 7.00 -14.89
N VAL A 74 15.99 5.95 -14.85
CA VAL A 74 16.25 5.08 -16.02
C VAL A 74 14.97 4.42 -16.50
N GLY A 75 14.18 3.87 -15.57
CA GLY A 75 12.86 3.32 -15.83
C GLY A 75 11.72 4.31 -15.54
N PRO A 76 10.49 3.93 -15.86
CA PRO A 76 9.31 4.72 -15.54
C PRO A 76 9.11 4.84 -14.03
N MET A 77 8.52 5.95 -13.58
CA MET A 77 8.09 6.10 -12.20
C MET A 77 7.05 5.05 -11.83
N TYR A 78 7.09 4.54 -10.61
CA TYR A 78 6.05 3.61 -10.13
C TYR A 78 4.67 4.23 -10.22
N ARG A 79 4.54 5.54 -9.99
CA ARG A 79 3.27 6.26 -10.10
C ARG A 79 2.74 6.27 -11.54
N ASP A 80 3.59 6.46 -12.55
CA ASP A 80 3.17 6.42 -13.96
C ASP A 80 2.70 5.02 -14.35
N ILE A 81 3.40 3.99 -13.87
CA ILE A 81 3.00 2.60 -14.07
C ILE A 81 1.63 2.36 -13.41
N ALA A 82 1.46 2.79 -12.18
CA ALA A 82 0.21 2.66 -11.45
C ALA A 82 -0.96 3.32 -12.20
N GLU A 83 -0.79 4.57 -12.63
CA GLU A 83 -1.80 5.31 -13.38
C GLU A 83 -2.17 4.62 -14.70
N LYS A 84 -1.17 4.11 -15.42
CA LYS A 84 -1.40 3.41 -16.69
C LYS A 84 -2.27 2.17 -16.52
N TYR A 85 -2.09 1.41 -15.45
CA TYR A 85 -2.72 0.10 -15.27
C TYR A 85 -3.83 0.08 -14.20
N LYS A 86 -4.21 1.22 -13.61
CA LYS A 86 -5.20 1.29 -12.52
C LYS A 86 -6.58 0.72 -12.87
N ASN A 87 -7.00 0.87 -14.12
CA ASN A 87 -8.32 0.41 -14.59
C ASN A 87 -8.23 -0.85 -15.46
N ASP A 88 -7.04 -1.41 -15.62
CA ASP A 88 -6.86 -2.62 -16.42
C ASP A 88 -7.04 -3.86 -15.54
N LYS A 89 -8.09 -4.64 -15.82
CA LYS A 89 -8.35 -5.91 -15.12
C LYS A 89 -7.20 -6.92 -15.23
N LYS A 90 -6.37 -6.81 -16.26
CA LYS A 90 -5.19 -7.65 -16.45
C LYS A 90 -3.89 -6.95 -16.00
N GLY A 91 -3.98 -5.72 -15.54
CA GLY A 91 -2.82 -4.90 -15.18
C GLY A 91 -1.90 -5.58 -14.17
N LEU A 92 -2.46 -6.16 -13.11
CA LEU A 92 -1.66 -6.88 -12.11
C LEU A 92 -0.90 -8.07 -12.71
N SER A 93 -1.59 -8.93 -13.49
CA SER A 93 -0.95 -10.08 -14.14
C SER A 93 0.11 -9.65 -15.17
N TYR A 94 -0.13 -8.55 -15.87
CA TYR A 94 0.84 -7.95 -16.77
C TYR A 94 2.09 -7.49 -16.02
N LEU A 95 1.92 -6.76 -14.92
CA LEU A 95 3.04 -6.29 -14.09
C LEU A 95 3.85 -7.46 -13.52
N GLN A 96 3.19 -8.52 -13.02
CA GLN A 96 3.84 -9.74 -12.57
C GLN A 96 4.71 -10.36 -13.68
N GLY A 97 4.16 -10.51 -14.88
CA GLY A 97 4.89 -11.03 -16.03
C GLY A 97 6.10 -10.17 -16.37
N LYS A 98 5.94 -8.83 -16.35
CA LYS A 98 7.04 -7.89 -16.62
C LYS A 98 8.13 -7.93 -15.57
N ILE A 99 7.79 -8.06 -14.30
CA ILE A 99 8.77 -8.19 -13.21
C ILE A 99 9.60 -9.45 -13.41
N ILE A 100 8.97 -10.58 -13.70
CA ILE A 100 9.66 -11.87 -13.84
C ILE A 100 10.47 -11.94 -15.14
N SER A 101 9.89 -11.51 -16.27
CA SER A 101 10.48 -11.71 -17.60
C SER A 101 11.29 -10.52 -18.12
N GLY A 102 11.14 -9.35 -17.50
CA GLY A 102 11.77 -8.13 -17.99
C GLY A 102 11.23 -7.67 -19.34
N GLY A 103 12.06 -6.95 -20.09
CA GLY A 103 11.81 -6.52 -21.46
C GLY A 103 11.61 -5.01 -21.61
N SER A 104 11.47 -4.57 -22.86
CA SER A 104 11.33 -3.17 -23.27
C SER A 104 10.01 -2.92 -24.03
N GLY A 105 9.84 -1.75 -24.58
CA GLY A 105 8.82 -1.38 -25.55
C GLY A 105 7.76 -0.41 -25.03
N VAL A 106 6.99 -0.76 -23.99
CA VAL A 106 5.87 0.07 -23.50
C VAL A 106 6.33 1.44 -22.97
N TRP A 107 7.53 1.48 -22.38
CA TRP A 107 8.12 2.66 -21.77
C TRP A 107 9.39 3.16 -22.47
N GLY A 108 9.62 2.70 -23.68
CA GLY A 108 10.80 3.03 -24.48
C GLY A 108 11.71 1.84 -24.74
N GLU A 109 12.91 2.12 -25.22
CA GLU A 109 13.86 1.10 -25.67
C GLU A 109 14.70 0.51 -24.54
N VAL A 110 14.77 1.19 -23.39
CA VAL A 110 15.51 0.71 -22.23
C VAL A 110 14.90 -0.59 -21.75
N THR A 111 15.73 -1.62 -21.68
CA THR A 111 15.30 -2.96 -21.28
C THR A 111 15.34 -3.10 -19.77
N MET A 112 14.19 -3.43 -19.18
CA MET A 112 14.11 -3.86 -17.79
C MET A 112 14.73 -5.25 -17.65
N PRO A 113 15.66 -5.48 -16.72
CA PRO A 113 16.17 -6.82 -16.43
C PRO A 113 15.07 -7.78 -15.97
N ALA A 114 15.25 -9.06 -16.24
CA ALA A 114 14.38 -10.11 -15.75
C ALA A 114 14.74 -10.47 -14.30
N HIS A 115 13.72 -10.81 -13.50
CA HIS A 115 13.89 -11.29 -12.12
C HIS A 115 13.28 -12.70 -11.96
N PRO A 116 13.87 -13.72 -12.64
CA PRO A 116 13.28 -15.06 -12.69
C PRO A 116 13.30 -15.80 -11.35
N ASN A 117 14.10 -15.33 -10.40
CA ASN A 117 14.21 -15.92 -9.05
C ASN A 117 13.08 -15.47 -8.11
N LEU A 118 12.29 -14.46 -8.51
CA LEU A 118 11.13 -14.03 -7.73
C LEU A 118 9.99 -15.03 -7.88
N THR A 119 9.38 -15.36 -6.76
CA THR A 119 8.16 -16.16 -6.75
C THR A 119 6.98 -15.38 -7.35
N LYS A 120 5.93 -16.11 -7.72
CA LYS A 120 4.68 -15.48 -8.18
C LYS A 120 4.07 -14.57 -7.12
N ASP A 121 4.16 -14.95 -5.84
CA ASP A 121 3.62 -14.17 -4.73
C ASP A 121 4.42 -12.90 -4.50
N GLU A 122 5.75 -12.95 -4.50
CA GLU A 122 6.59 -11.76 -4.38
C GLU A 122 6.35 -10.78 -5.54
N SER A 123 6.33 -11.27 -6.78
CA SER A 123 6.02 -10.43 -7.94
C SER A 123 4.60 -9.84 -7.88
N ARG A 124 3.64 -10.58 -7.30
CA ARG A 124 2.28 -10.09 -7.06
C ARG A 124 2.26 -8.98 -6.01
N GLN A 125 2.97 -9.15 -4.90
CA GLN A 125 3.07 -8.16 -3.84
C GLN A 125 3.70 -6.85 -4.36
N ILE A 126 4.76 -6.93 -5.15
CA ILE A 126 5.36 -5.78 -5.84
C ILE A 126 4.32 -5.11 -6.77
N GLY A 127 3.60 -5.89 -7.57
CA GLY A 127 2.54 -5.38 -8.43
C GLY A 127 1.42 -4.66 -7.67
N LEU A 128 0.99 -5.20 -6.54
CA LEU A 128 -0.02 -4.58 -5.66
C LEU A 128 0.49 -3.28 -5.03
N TYR A 129 1.76 -3.24 -4.61
CA TYR A 129 2.38 -2.00 -4.15
C TYR A 129 2.34 -0.94 -5.25
N ILE A 130 2.78 -1.27 -6.47
CA ILE A 130 2.76 -0.32 -7.58
C ILE A 130 1.34 0.17 -7.83
N GLN A 131 0.35 -0.72 -7.91
CA GLN A 131 -1.04 -0.32 -8.13
C GLN A 131 -1.60 0.55 -7.01
N SER A 132 -1.19 0.36 -5.77
CA SER A 132 -1.61 1.18 -4.64
C SER A 132 -1.22 2.64 -4.78
N LEU A 133 -0.17 2.94 -5.55
CA LEU A 133 0.30 4.30 -5.79
C LEU A 133 -0.64 5.12 -6.70
N ALA A 134 -1.44 4.47 -7.54
CA ALA A 134 -2.49 5.14 -8.32
C ALA A 134 -3.64 5.65 -7.43
N SER A 135 -3.91 4.95 -6.34
CA SER A 135 -4.97 5.30 -5.39
C SER A 135 -4.58 6.45 -4.46
N SER A 136 -3.29 6.80 -4.40
CA SER A 136 -2.76 7.77 -3.43
C SER A 136 -3.09 9.24 -3.74
N GLU A 137 -3.72 9.54 -4.89
CA GLU A 137 -4.21 10.91 -5.17
C GLU A 137 -5.63 11.19 -4.67
N VAL A 138 -6.38 10.17 -4.33
CA VAL A 138 -7.52 10.41 -3.44
C VAL A 138 -6.91 10.66 -2.06
N LYS A 139 -6.66 11.93 -1.74
CA LYS A 139 -6.38 12.36 -0.37
C LYS A 139 -7.63 11.95 0.44
N LYS A 140 -7.66 10.71 0.91
CA LYS A 140 -8.60 10.34 1.96
C LYS A 140 -8.33 11.36 3.07
N LYS A 141 -9.31 12.23 3.32
CA LYS A 141 -9.18 13.18 4.42
C LYS A 141 -8.95 12.33 5.66
N SER A 142 -7.85 12.57 6.35
CA SER A 142 -7.62 11.88 7.61
C SER A 142 -8.82 12.09 8.52
N LEU A 143 -9.28 11.00 9.12
CA LEU A 143 -10.25 11.09 10.20
C LEU A 143 -9.54 11.60 11.46
N PRO A 144 -10.26 12.25 12.38
CA PRO A 144 -9.68 12.62 13.67
C PRO A 144 -9.21 11.37 14.43
N ALA A 145 -8.27 11.52 15.36
CA ALA A 145 -7.77 10.41 16.16
C ALA A 145 -8.83 9.71 17.02
N ALA A 146 -9.94 10.36 17.26
CA ALA A 146 -11.11 9.75 17.91
C ALA A 146 -12.39 10.29 17.27
N GLY A 147 -13.41 9.46 17.18
CA GLY A 147 -14.69 9.86 16.60
C GLY A 147 -15.66 8.71 16.44
N THR A 148 -16.74 8.99 15.75
CA THR A 148 -17.81 8.03 15.46
C THR A 148 -17.92 7.87 13.94
N ILE A 149 -17.86 6.64 13.45
CA ILE A 149 -18.07 6.31 12.06
C ILE A 149 -19.46 5.69 11.90
N LYS A 150 -20.23 6.17 10.94
CA LYS A 150 -21.42 5.47 10.45
C LYS A 150 -21.03 4.68 9.20
N PRO A 151 -20.86 3.36 9.31
CA PRO A 151 -20.44 2.55 8.17
C PRO A 151 -21.43 2.68 7.01
N ASN A 152 -20.90 3.03 5.84
CA ASN A 152 -21.64 3.04 4.58
C ASN A 152 -20.86 2.21 3.55
N PRO A 153 -20.85 0.88 3.73
CA PRO A 153 -20.07 0.00 2.88
C PRO A 153 -20.66 -0.11 1.48
N ALA A 154 -19.80 -0.36 0.49
CA ALA A 154 -20.22 -0.86 -0.80
C ALA A 154 -20.93 -2.22 -0.62
N LYS A 155 -21.79 -2.57 -1.59
CA LYS A 155 -22.51 -3.84 -1.56
C LYS A 155 -21.53 -5.01 -1.55
N GLY A 156 -21.63 -5.85 -0.53
CA GLY A 156 -20.76 -7.04 -0.36
C GLY A 156 -19.67 -6.91 0.69
N ALA A 157 -19.37 -5.71 1.17
CA ALA A 157 -18.36 -5.52 2.21
C ALA A 157 -18.83 -6.08 3.56
N THR A 158 -18.03 -6.96 4.14
CA THR A 158 -18.31 -7.63 5.43
C THR A 158 -17.40 -7.17 6.55
N VAL A 159 -16.27 -6.57 6.22
CA VAL A 159 -15.25 -6.12 7.17
C VAL A 159 -14.99 -4.62 7.02
N MET A 160 -14.94 -3.91 8.13
CA MET A 160 -14.49 -2.53 8.22
C MET A 160 -13.13 -2.51 8.91
N VAL A 161 -12.13 -1.96 8.24
CA VAL A 161 -10.77 -1.82 8.76
C VAL A 161 -10.50 -0.35 9.05
N ILE A 162 -10.11 -0.04 10.28
CA ILE A 162 -9.62 1.28 10.68
C ILE A 162 -8.10 1.18 10.73
N THR A 163 -7.43 1.94 9.88
CA THR A 163 -5.97 1.99 9.82
C THR A 163 -5.49 3.31 10.36
N ALA A 164 -4.51 3.27 11.23
CA ALA A 164 -3.75 4.44 11.64
C ALA A 164 -2.30 4.28 11.22
N SER A 165 -1.74 5.31 10.62
CA SER A 165 -0.32 5.39 10.29
C SER A 165 0.23 6.70 10.82
N ASP A 166 1.43 6.63 11.34
CA ASP A 166 2.23 7.80 11.72
C ASP A 166 3.29 8.04 10.64
N THR A 167 3.60 9.30 10.40
CA THR A 167 4.73 9.69 9.57
C THR A 167 5.84 10.12 10.53
N ASP A 168 6.68 9.18 10.89
CA ASP A 168 7.92 9.52 11.59
C ASP A 168 8.76 10.45 10.69
N ASN A 169 8.96 11.67 11.13
CA ASN A 169 9.83 12.64 10.47
C ASN A 169 11.32 12.32 10.72
N GLY A 170 11.63 11.05 11.06
CA GLY A 170 12.96 10.50 11.15
C GLY A 170 13.97 11.47 11.71
N GLY A 171 14.08 11.58 13.00
CA GLY A 171 15.25 12.19 13.60
C GLY A 171 16.45 11.29 13.31
N ASP A 172 17.20 11.60 12.25
CA ASP A 172 18.51 11.02 11.98
C ASP A 172 19.44 11.30 13.15
N ASN A 173 19.36 10.50 14.18
CA ASN A 173 20.38 10.38 15.20
C ASN A 173 21.08 9.03 15.05
N VAL A 174 21.71 8.83 13.89
CA VAL A 174 22.84 7.90 13.80
C VAL A 174 24.07 8.66 14.27
N LYS A 175 24.44 8.46 15.53
CA LYS A 175 25.81 8.70 16.01
C LYS A 175 26.63 7.44 15.80
#